data_4f3b0ecc90518b68e8b5772db9174f03
#
_entry.id   4f3b0ecc90518b68e8b5772db9174f03
#
_cell.length_a   1.000
_cell.length_b   1.000
_cell.length_c   1.000
_cell.angle_alpha   90.00
_cell.angle_beta   90.00
_cell.angle_gamma   90.00
#
_symmetry.space_group_name_H-M   'P 1'
#
loop_
_entity.id
_entity.type
_entity.pdbx_description
1 polymer ?
#
loop_
_entity_poly.entity_id
_entity_poly.type
_entity_poly.pdbx_seq_one_letter_code
_entity_poly.pdbx_strand_id
1 'polypeptide(L)'
;MSVVRSEFIAENSPLINALSKSKVLLDTLSRIADTQIIASVSKDEEFLITKQERKGDTHGWHWGDYSFALIWIIETPPIAKGGMLQCVPHTSWDKTNPRIHELLCSNPIATYGFKTGDIYFLRTDTTLHRTIPLNEDAIRIILNMTWAAEKDLARSLHGNDRWWEDQNAEAAKSLR
;
A
#
# COMPACT_ATOMS: atom_id res chain seq x y z
N MET A 1 14.06 -2.38 -2.18
CA MET A 1 12.90 -2.34 -1.26
C MET A 1 12.74 -3.70 -0.61
N SER A 2 12.44 -3.80 0.70
CA SER A 2 12.18 -5.04 1.44
C SER A 2 10.81 -5.02 2.10
N VAL A 3 10.23 -6.22 2.32
CA VAL A 3 8.87 -6.39 2.87
C VAL A 3 8.91 -7.41 4.00
N VAL A 4 8.27 -7.08 5.14
CA VAL A 4 7.97 -8.02 6.22
C VAL A 4 6.52 -8.47 6.09
N ARG A 5 6.29 -9.78 6.03
CA ARG A 5 4.98 -10.39 5.75
C ARG A 5 4.06 -10.38 6.95
N SER A 6 2.77 -10.43 6.67
CA SER A 6 1.67 -10.46 7.63
C SER A 6 1.83 -11.53 8.69
N GLU A 7 2.15 -12.77 8.30
CA GLU A 7 2.33 -13.89 9.22
C GLU A 7 3.42 -13.61 10.27
N PHE A 8 4.60 -13.17 9.82
CA PHE A 8 5.71 -12.82 10.73
C PHE A 8 5.36 -11.66 11.65
N ILE A 9 4.66 -10.64 11.13
CA ILE A 9 4.20 -9.50 11.93
C ILE A 9 3.19 -9.95 12.98
N ALA A 10 2.24 -10.81 12.61
CA ALA A 10 1.21 -11.34 13.53
C ALA A 10 1.81 -12.13 14.69
N GLU A 11 2.84 -12.93 14.40
CA GLU A 11 3.55 -13.72 15.42
C GLU A 11 4.38 -12.85 16.37
N ASN A 12 4.98 -11.78 15.87
CA ASN A 12 5.94 -10.97 16.62
C ASN A 12 5.35 -9.66 17.17
N SER A 13 4.16 -9.26 16.73
CA SER A 13 3.48 -8.05 17.19
C SER A 13 2.00 -8.27 17.49
N PRO A 14 1.64 -8.76 18.68
CA PRO A 14 0.25 -8.91 19.10
C PRO A 14 -0.54 -7.60 18.99
N LEU A 15 0.13 -6.45 19.17
CA LEU A 15 -0.49 -5.13 19.05
C LEU A 15 -0.99 -4.85 17.62
N ILE A 16 -0.17 -5.09 16.59
CA ILE A 16 -0.56 -4.86 15.20
C ILE A 16 -1.72 -5.78 14.82
N ASN A 17 -1.63 -7.06 15.21
CA ASN A 17 -2.69 -8.04 14.98
C ASN A 17 -4.01 -7.66 15.69
N ALA A 18 -3.94 -7.16 16.93
CA ALA A 18 -5.12 -6.68 17.66
C ALA A 18 -5.70 -5.40 17.04
N LEU A 19 -4.84 -4.50 16.58
CA LEU A 19 -5.24 -3.23 15.98
C LEU A 19 -5.99 -3.45 14.65
N SER A 20 -5.51 -4.34 13.78
CA SER A 20 -6.16 -4.66 12.50
C SER A 20 -7.59 -5.21 12.67
N LYS A 21 -7.88 -5.81 13.83
CA LYS A 21 -9.18 -6.39 14.21
C LYS A 21 -9.99 -5.53 15.19
N SER A 22 -9.47 -4.35 15.54
CA SER A 22 -10.11 -3.46 16.51
C SER A 22 -11.46 -2.97 15.99
N LYS A 23 -12.54 -3.33 16.71
CA LYS A 23 -13.90 -2.87 16.37
C LYS A 23 -14.00 -1.35 16.32
N VAL A 24 -13.36 -0.64 17.24
CA VAL A 24 -13.36 0.82 17.27
C VAL A 24 -12.71 1.39 16.01
N LEU A 25 -11.58 0.82 15.57
CA LEU A 25 -10.91 1.25 14.35
C LEU A 25 -11.79 0.96 13.12
N LEU A 26 -12.31 -0.26 13.00
CA LEU A 26 -13.14 -0.68 11.86
C LEU A 26 -14.43 0.16 11.77
N ASP A 27 -15.12 0.40 12.88
CA ASP A 27 -16.34 1.25 12.91
C ASP A 27 -16.00 2.70 12.50
N THR A 28 -14.86 3.22 12.96
CA THR A 28 -14.41 4.57 12.59
C THR A 28 -14.09 4.69 11.12
N LEU A 29 -13.30 3.76 10.57
CA LEU A 29 -12.95 3.73 9.16
C LEU A 29 -14.18 3.49 8.28
N SER A 30 -15.13 2.65 8.71
CA SER A 30 -16.39 2.41 7.99
C SER A 30 -17.23 3.68 7.88
N ARG A 31 -17.27 4.49 8.93
CA ARG A 31 -17.94 5.80 8.90
C ARG A 31 -17.27 6.80 7.97
N ILE A 32 -15.93 6.82 7.93
CA ILE A 32 -15.16 7.68 7.02
C ILE A 32 -15.37 7.23 5.56
N ALA A 33 -15.38 5.93 5.32
CA ALA A 33 -15.52 5.35 3.99
C ALA A 33 -16.96 5.37 3.44
N ASP A 34 -17.94 5.69 4.31
CA ASP A 34 -19.39 5.57 4.02
C ASP A 34 -19.76 4.18 3.48
N THR A 35 -19.13 3.14 4.04
CA THR A 35 -19.40 1.73 3.70
C THR A 35 -18.81 0.82 4.76
N GLN A 36 -19.35 -0.39 4.87
CA GLN A 36 -18.81 -1.39 5.80
C GLN A 36 -17.42 -1.83 5.36
N ILE A 37 -16.47 -1.72 6.30
CA ILE A 37 -15.12 -2.26 6.16
C ILE A 37 -15.08 -3.64 6.81
N ILE A 38 -14.57 -4.62 6.08
CA ILE A 38 -14.46 -6.01 6.50
C ILE A 38 -13.01 -6.49 6.41
N ALA A 39 -12.69 -7.58 7.10
CA ALA A 39 -11.35 -8.16 7.05
C ALA A 39 -10.92 -8.46 5.60
N SER A 40 -9.63 -8.33 5.31
CA SER A 40 -9.05 -8.72 4.02
C SER A 40 -9.32 -10.20 3.74
N VAL A 41 -9.61 -10.53 2.49
CA VAL A 41 -9.84 -11.92 2.05
C VAL A 41 -8.52 -12.71 2.08
N SER A 42 -7.40 -12.06 1.74
CA SER A 42 -6.06 -12.65 1.85
C SER A 42 -5.42 -12.29 3.19
N LYS A 43 -5.03 -13.31 3.94
CA LYS A 43 -4.27 -13.12 5.17
C LYS A 43 -2.87 -12.59 4.91
N ASP A 44 -2.29 -12.89 3.76
CA ASP A 44 -0.94 -12.47 3.38
C ASP A 44 -0.84 -10.96 3.18
N GLU A 45 -1.97 -10.30 2.90
CA GLU A 45 -2.06 -8.85 2.65
C GLU A 45 -2.76 -8.07 3.77
N GLU A 46 -3.16 -8.74 4.86
CA GLU A 46 -3.86 -8.09 5.98
C GLU A 46 -3.05 -6.91 6.52
N PHE A 47 -1.75 -7.07 6.64
CA PHE A 47 -0.80 -6.00 6.95
C PHE A 47 0.61 -6.35 6.50
N LEU A 48 1.36 -5.33 6.07
CA LEU A 48 2.73 -5.45 5.58
C LEU A 48 3.58 -4.30 6.13
N ILE A 49 4.84 -4.57 6.49
CA ILE A 49 5.82 -3.52 6.72
C ILE A 49 6.74 -3.48 5.50
N THR A 50 6.82 -2.30 4.88
CA THR A 50 7.68 -2.07 3.72
C THR A 50 8.79 -1.11 4.08
N LYS A 51 10.04 -1.46 3.71
CA LYS A 51 11.21 -0.61 3.85
C LYS A 51 11.80 -0.29 2.48
N GLN A 52 11.98 0.99 2.21
CA GLN A 52 12.74 1.55 1.09
C GLN A 52 14.02 2.16 1.67
N GLU A 53 15.18 1.93 1.06
CA GLU A 53 16.46 2.37 1.61
C GLU A 53 17.51 2.81 0.58
N ARG A 54 17.32 2.44 -0.68
CA ARG A 54 18.27 2.76 -1.74
C ARG A 54 17.70 3.76 -2.72
N LYS A 55 18.59 4.55 -3.31
CA LYS A 55 18.25 5.39 -4.47
C LYS A 55 17.48 4.58 -5.51
N GLY A 56 16.34 5.10 -5.96
CA GLY A 56 15.46 4.46 -6.92
C GLY A 56 14.38 3.56 -6.31
N ASP A 57 14.48 3.20 -5.02
CA ASP A 57 13.43 2.44 -4.35
C ASP A 57 12.09 3.18 -4.44
N THR A 58 11.09 2.46 -4.90
CA THR A 58 9.73 2.97 -5.13
C THR A 58 8.73 1.84 -5.02
N HIS A 59 7.47 2.16 -4.76
CA HIS A 59 6.33 1.36 -5.13
C HIS A 59 5.66 2.07 -6.30
N GLY A 60 5.76 1.47 -7.50
CA GLY A 60 5.33 2.06 -8.76
C GLY A 60 3.84 2.36 -8.84
N TRP A 61 3.37 2.89 -9.97
CA TRP A 61 1.96 3.18 -10.18
C TRP A 61 1.11 1.90 -10.17
N HIS A 62 0.15 1.82 -9.24
CA HIS A 62 -0.72 0.66 -9.04
C HIS A 62 -2.04 1.07 -8.38
N TRP A 63 -2.98 0.15 -8.38
CA TRP A 63 -4.16 0.15 -7.50
C TRP A 63 -4.00 -0.99 -6.49
N GLY A 64 -4.65 -0.86 -5.34
CA GLY A 64 -4.74 -1.96 -4.40
C GLY A 64 -5.70 -3.06 -4.88
N ASP A 65 -5.42 -4.29 -4.49
CA ASP A 65 -6.30 -5.43 -4.77
C ASP A 65 -7.59 -5.38 -3.92
N TYR A 66 -7.54 -4.71 -2.79
CA TYR A 66 -8.69 -4.47 -1.89
C TYR A 66 -9.06 -3.00 -1.85
N SER A 67 -10.28 -2.72 -1.36
CA SER A 67 -10.85 -1.37 -1.39
C SER A 67 -10.13 -0.36 -0.52
N PHE A 68 -9.53 -0.77 0.61
CA PHE A 68 -9.04 0.18 1.62
C PHE A 68 -7.67 -0.18 2.17
N ALA A 69 -6.86 0.84 2.39
CA ALA A 69 -5.62 0.73 3.15
C ALA A 69 -5.46 1.90 4.15
N LEU A 70 -4.96 1.58 5.34
CA LEU A 70 -4.50 2.54 6.34
C LEU A 70 -2.98 2.43 6.43
N ILE A 71 -2.32 3.53 6.13
CA ILE A 71 -0.87 3.58 6.06
C ILE A 71 -0.35 4.39 7.23
N TRP A 72 0.55 3.79 8.00
CA TRP A 72 1.27 4.41 9.10
C TRP A 72 2.69 4.72 8.66
N ILE A 73 3.09 5.96 8.75
CA ILE A 73 4.46 6.40 8.45
C ILE A 73 5.32 6.18 9.68
N ILE A 74 6.05 5.07 9.69
CA ILE A 74 6.95 4.71 10.80
C ILE A 74 8.22 5.56 10.73
N GLU A 75 8.79 5.69 9.53
CA GLU A 75 9.94 6.53 9.24
C GLU A 75 9.83 7.08 7.82
N THR A 76 10.20 8.34 7.63
CA THR A 76 10.22 8.96 6.29
C THR A 76 11.36 9.97 6.19
N PRO A 77 12.07 10.01 5.05
CA PRO A 77 13.11 11.00 4.84
C PRO A 77 12.51 12.39 4.60
N PRO A 78 13.33 13.44 4.65
CA PRO A 78 12.95 14.75 4.17
C PRO A 78 12.40 14.69 2.73
N ILE A 79 11.40 15.52 2.41
CA ILE A 79 10.72 15.56 1.09
C ILE A 79 11.71 15.66 -0.07
N ALA A 80 12.81 16.41 0.11
CA ALA A 80 13.85 16.55 -0.90
C ALA A 80 14.50 15.23 -1.33
N LYS A 81 14.39 14.16 -0.53
CA LYS A 81 14.93 12.83 -0.83
C LYS A 81 13.93 11.89 -1.50
N GLY A 82 12.72 12.35 -1.81
CA GLY A 82 11.66 11.55 -2.41
C GLY A 82 10.76 10.87 -1.36
N GLY A 83 10.15 9.74 -1.71
CA GLY A 83 9.29 8.96 -0.80
C GLY A 83 7.88 9.53 -0.59
N MET A 84 7.50 10.60 -1.29
CA MET A 84 6.15 11.18 -1.23
C MET A 84 5.13 10.27 -1.94
N LEU A 85 3.88 10.33 -1.50
CA LEU A 85 2.75 9.69 -2.18
C LEU A 85 2.26 10.54 -3.34
N GLN A 86 2.06 9.95 -4.50
CA GLN A 86 1.29 10.53 -5.61
C GLN A 86 0.01 9.74 -5.85
N CYS A 87 -1.08 10.46 -6.12
CA CYS A 87 -2.41 9.88 -6.32
C CYS A 87 -3.12 10.49 -7.52
N VAL A 88 -3.84 9.65 -8.27
CA VAL A 88 -4.86 10.01 -9.24
C VAL A 88 -6.17 9.38 -8.77
N PRO A 89 -7.02 10.12 -8.02
CA PRO A 89 -8.28 9.58 -7.51
C PRO A 89 -9.31 9.40 -8.63
N HIS A 90 -10.40 8.71 -8.31
CA HIS A 90 -11.51 8.44 -9.23
C HIS A 90 -11.10 7.67 -10.49
N THR A 91 -10.16 6.75 -10.34
CA THR A 91 -9.72 5.81 -11.36
C THR A 91 -10.07 4.39 -10.92
N SER A 92 -10.30 3.50 -11.88
CA SER A 92 -10.60 2.10 -11.59
C SER A 92 -9.59 1.19 -12.27
N TRP A 93 -9.25 0.11 -11.60
CA TRP A 93 -8.33 -0.87 -12.15
C TRP A 93 -9.01 -1.81 -13.14
N ASP A 94 -8.70 -1.64 -14.41
CA ASP A 94 -8.93 -2.67 -15.42
C ASP A 94 -7.63 -3.48 -15.57
N LYS A 95 -7.58 -4.66 -14.95
CA LYS A 95 -6.39 -5.55 -14.99
C LYS A 95 -6.03 -5.99 -16.41
N THR A 96 -6.99 -6.00 -17.33
CA THR A 96 -6.77 -6.43 -18.72
C THR A 96 -6.23 -5.29 -19.59
N ASN A 97 -6.57 -4.05 -19.27
CA ASN A 97 -6.12 -2.85 -19.97
C ASN A 97 -5.98 -1.66 -19.01
N PRO A 98 -4.94 -1.59 -18.20
CA PRO A 98 -4.82 -0.61 -17.13
C PRO A 98 -4.68 0.83 -17.59
N ARG A 99 -4.28 1.11 -18.83
CA ARG A 99 -4.17 2.46 -19.44
C ARG A 99 -3.50 3.51 -18.54
N ILE A 100 -2.48 3.12 -17.77
CA ILE A 100 -1.85 3.99 -16.75
C ILE A 100 -1.36 5.29 -17.38
N HIS A 101 -0.67 5.23 -18.53
CA HIS A 101 -0.17 6.45 -19.20
C HIS A 101 -1.28 7.43 -19.59
N GLU A 102 -2.40 6.93 -20.11
CA GLU A 102 -3.56 7.75 -20.47
C GLU A 102 -4.14 8.43 -19.23
N LEU A 103 -4.31 7.68 -18.13
CA LEU A 103 -4.81 8.23 -16.87
C LEU A 103 -3.89 9.31 -16.29
N LEU A 104 -2.57 9.11 -16.35
CA LEU A 104 -1.60 10.10 -15.88
C LEU A 104 -1.57 11.37 -16.73
N CYS A 105 -1.83 11.27 -18.05
CA CYS A 105 -1.88 12.43 -18.96
C CYS A 105 -3.20 13.19 -18.85
N SER A 106 -4.30 12.51 -18.52
CA SER A 106 -5.66 13.07 -18.58
C SER A 106 -6.20 13.56 -17.23
N ASN A 107 -5.50 13.28 -16.12
CA ASN A 107 -5.96 13.62 -14.79
C ASN A 107 -4.92 14.38 -13.98
N PRO A 108 -5.34 15.24 -13.05
CA PRO A 108 -4.42 15.88 -12.11
C PRO A 108 -3.79 14.85 -11.18
N ILE A 109 -2.49 15.00 -10.93
CA ILE A 109 -1.74 14.18 -9.98
C ILE A 109 -1.58 14.95 -8.68
N ALA A 110 -2.22 14.50 -7.61
CA ALA A 110 -2.01 15.02 -6.28
C ALA A 110 -0.74 14.44 -5.66
N THR A 111 0.04 15.26 -4.95
CA THR A 111 1.28 14.83 -4.28
C THR A 111 1.22 15.20 -2.80
N TYR A 112 1.50 14.23 -1.91
CA TYR A 112 1.44 14.37 -0.47
C TYR A 112 2.79 14.01 0.16
N GLY A 113 3.32 14.95 0.95
CA GLY A 113 4.45 14.72 1.84
C GLY A 113 3.94 14.39 3.24
N PHE A 114 4.65 13.51 3.94
CA PHE A 114 4.32 13.06 5.29
C PHE A 114 5.49 13.25 6.25
N LYS A 115 5.18 13.19 7.54
CA LYS A 115 6.14 13.12 8.63
C LYS A 115 6.03 11.77 9.32
N THR A 116 7.08 11.36 9.99
CA THR A 116 7.05 10.21 10.90
C THR A 116 5.94 10.38 11.93
N GLY A 117 5.11 9.37 12.09
CA GLY A 117 3.91 9.38 12.93
C GLY A 117 2.61 9.74 12.22
N ASP A 118 2.66 10.26 10.99
CA ASP A 118 1.45 10.52 10.22
C ASP A 118 0.76 9.20 9.83
N ILE A 119 -0.57 9.27 9.70
CA ILE A 119 -1.42 8.17 9.26
C ILE A 119 -2.32 8.70 8.16
N TYR A 120 -2.48 7.94 7.08
CA TYR A 120 -3.48 8.26 6.07
C TYR A 120 -4.29 7.04 5.68
N PHE A 121 -5.55 7.28 5.36
CA PHE A 121 -6.50 6.28 4.90
C PHE A 121 -6.78 6.48 3.41
N LEU A 122 -6.66 5.43 2.62
CA LEU A 122 -6.74 5.48 1.17
C LEU A 122 -7.77 4.48 0.65
N ARG A 123 -8.60 4.92 -0.30
CA ARG A 123 -9.42 4.04 -1.12
C ARG A 123 -8.57 3.55 -2.29
N THR A 124 -7.93 2.41 -2.12
CA THR A 124 -6.85 1.91 -2.99
C THR A 124 -7.31 1.38 -4.33
N ASP A 125 -8.52 0.81 -4.40
CA ASP A 125 -9.07 0.22 -5.62
C ASP A 125 -9.58 1.25 -6.65
N THR A 126 -9.81 2.49 -6.20
CA THR A 126 -10.28 3.60 -7.06
C THR A 126 -9.33 4.80 -7.06
N THR A 127 -8.10 4.59 -6.61
CA THR A 127 -7.06 5.61 -6.63
C THR A 127 -5.77 4.98 -7.19
N LEU A 128 -5.40 5.35 -8.43
CA LEU A 128 -4.09 5.03 -8.96
C LEU A 128 -3.05 5.78 -8.14
N HIS A 129 -2.10 5.07 -7.55
CA HIS A 129 -1.13 5.72 -6.65
C HIS A 129 0.26 5.11 -6.75
N ARG A 130 1.26 5.88 -6.29
CA ARG A 130 2.64 5.42 -6.17
C ARG A 130 3.38 6.13 -5.03
N THR A 131 4.51 5.57 -4.64
CA THR A 131 5.55 6.31 -3.90
C THR A 131 6.55 6.90 -4.89
N ILE A 132 6.86 8.20 -4.80
CA ILE A 132 7.93 8.81 -5.60
C ILE A 132 9.26 8.12 -5.25
N PRO A 133 10.06 7.71 -6.24
CA PRO A 133 11.35 7.07 -5.99
C PRO A 133 12.24 7.90 -5.06
N LEU A 134 13.00 7.23 -4.22
CA LEU A 134 14.08 7.88 -3.48
C LEU A 134 15.14 8.37 -4.48
N ASN A 135 15.56 9.63 -4.35
CA ASN A 135 16.57 10.23 -5.25
C ASN A 135 18.01 10.02 -4.73
N GLU A 136 18.15 9.58 -3.49
CA GLU A 136 19.39 9.15 -2.85
C GLU A 136 19.09 8.07 -1.81
N ASP A 137 20.12 7.44 -1.24
CA ASP A 137 19.95 6.47 -0.15
C ASP A 137 19.33 7.15 1.06
N ALA A 138 18.19 6.64 1.50
CA ALA A 138 17.44 7.19 2.63
C ALA A 138 16.41 6.16 3.14
N ILE A 139 16.06 6.20 4.41
CA ILE A 139 15.15 5.23 5.00
C ILE A 139 13.72 5.76 4.95
N ARG A 140 12.82 4.91 4.41
CA ARG A 140 11.37 5.07 4.52
C ARG A 140 10.74 3.75 4.92
N ILE A 141 10.03 3.74 6.05
CA ILE A 141 9.34 2.56 6.59
C ILE A 141 7.87 2.89 6.78
N ILE A 142 7.00 2.04 6.28
CA ILE A 142 5.56 2.12 6.50
C ILE A 142 5.01 0.80 7.01
N LEU A 143 3.95 0.87 7.81
CA LEU A 143 3.03 -0.22 8.07
C LEU A 143 1.78 0.03 7.22
N ASN A 144 1.47 -0.88 6.32
CA ASN A 144 0.24 -0.91 5.55
C ASN A 144 -0.71 -1.91 6.19
N MET A 145 -1.95 -1.49 6.49
CA MET A 145 -3.06 -2.35 6.91
C MET A 145 -4.13 -2.29 5.83
N THR A 146 -4.59 -3.45 5.36
CA THR A 146 -5.52 -3.58 4.24
C THR A 146 -6.84 -4.20 4.67
N TRP A 147 -7.94 -3.64 4.17
CA TRP A 147 -9.29 -4.15 4.38
C TRP A 147 -10.10 -4.17 3.08
N ALA A 148 -11.10 -5.04 3.07
CA ALA A 148 -12.01 -5.23 1.97
C ALA A 148 -13.33 -4.46 2.16
N ALA A 149 -14.05 -4.24 1.07
CA ALA A 149 -15.48 -3.97 1.04
C ALA A 149 -16.23 -5.22 0.57
N GLU A 150 -17.56 -5.25 0.70
CA GLU A 150 -18.40 -6.37 0.26
C GLU A 150 -18.15 -6.77 -1.21
N LYS A 151 -17.95 -5.77 -2.08
CA LYS A 151 -17.63 -6.01 -3.51
C LYS A 151 -16.34 -6.79 -3.74
N ASP A 152 -15.39 -6.74 -2.80
CA ASP A 152 -14.11 -7.44 -2.94
C ASP A 152 -14.24 -8.95 -2.67
N LEU A 153 -15.30 -9.38 -1.95
CA LEU A 153 -15.58 -10.79 -1.70
C LEU A 153 -15.87 -11.58 -2.97
N ALA A 154 -16.43 -10.91 -3.99
CA ALA A 154 -16.72 -11.50 -5.29
C ALA A 154 -15.49 -11.60 -6.21
N ARG A 155 -14.37 -10.95 -5.86
CA ARG A 155 -13.13 -11.01 -6.63
C ARG A 155 -12.47 -12.35 -6.35
N SER A 156 -12.39 -13.22 -7.38
CA SER A 156 -11.52 -14.39 -7.30
C SER A 156 -10.09 -13.91 -7.23
N LEU A 157 -9.42 -14.22 -6.13
CA LEU A 157 -7.99 -14.00 -5.96
C LEU A 157 -7.26 -14.89 -6.98
N HIS A 158 -6.89 -14.32 -8.11
CA HIS A 158 -6.01 -14.99 -9.07
C HIS A 158 -4.61 -15.00 -8.46
N GLY A 159 -4.04 -16.19 -8.31
CA GLY A 159 -2.86 -16.53 -7.54
C GLY A 159 -1.52 -15.88 -7.90
N ASN A 160 -1.52 -14.62 -8.31
CA ASN A 160 -0.30 -13.87 -8.64
C ASN A 160 -0.16 -12.58 -7.80
N ASP A 161 -0.78 -12.54 -6.65
CA ASP A 161 -0.84 -11.33 -5.81
C ASP A 161 0.41 -11.14 -4.93
N ARG A 162 1.46 -11.96 -5.16
CA ARG A 162 2.73 -11.86 -4.43
C ARG A 162 3.79 -11.04 -5.19
N TRP A 163 3.43 -9.82 -5.56
CA TRP A 163 4.31 -8.88 -6.27
C TRP A 163 5.69 -8.69 -5.62
N TRP A 164 5.79 -8.88 -4.30
CA TRP A 164 7.05 -8.81 -3.56
C TRP A 164 7.98 -10.01 -3.80
N GLU A 165 7.49 -11.16 -4.25
CA GLU A 165 8.33 -12.33 -4.56
C GLU A 165 9.16 -12.08 -5.81
N ASP A 166 8.59 -11.43 -6.81
CA ASP A 166 9.29 -11.07 -8.05
C ASP A 166 10.42 -10.06 -7.78
N GLN A 167 10.20 -9.08 -6.92
CA GLN A 167 11.22 -8.09 -6.54
C GLN A 167 12.38 -8.70 -5.75
N ASN A 168 12.12 -9.66 -4.88
CA ASN A 168 13.17 -10.38 -4.16
C ASN A 168 13.99 -11.30 -5.09
N ALA A 169 13.36 -11.85 -6.11
CA ALA A 169 14.04 -12.68 -7.12
C ALA A 169 14.97 -11.83 -8.01
N GLU A 170 14.60 -10.60 -8.36
CA GLU A 170 15.46 -9.67 -9.11
C GLU A 170 16.64 -9.15 -8.27
N ALA A 171 16.39 -8.80 -7.00
CA ALA A 171 17.44 -8.38 -6.09
C ALA A 171 18.49 -9.48 -5.84
N ALA A 172 18.07 -10.76 -5.77
CA ALA A 172 18.97 -11.89 -5.60
C ALA A 172 19.80 -12.19 -6.88
N LYS A 173 19.29 -11.82 -8.07
CA LYS A 173 20.04 -11.96 -9.35
C LYS A 173 21.09 -10.87 -9.54
N SER A 174 20.89 -9.69 -8.98
CA SER A 174 21.85 -8.57 -9.07
C SER A 174 23.05 -8.70 -8.12
N LEU A 175 23.05 -9.68 -7.22
CA LEU A 175 24.11 -9.97 -6.25
C LEU A 175 25.00 -11.15 -6.67
N ARG A 176 24.83 -11.69 -7.87
CA ARG A 176 25.70 -12.69 -8.51
C ARG A 176 26.43 -12.10 -9.70
#